data_122f36be1278ca234e2b32558e4f6377
#
_entry.id   122f36be1278ca234e2b32558e4f6377
#
_cell.length_a   1.000
_cell.length_b   1.000
_cell.length_c   1.000
_cell.angle_alpha   90.00
_cell.angle_beta   90.00
_cell.angle_gamma   90.00
#
_symmetry.space_group_name_H-M   'P 1'
#
loop_
_entity.id
_entity.type
_entity.pdbx_description
1 polymer ?
#
loop_
_entity_poly.entity_id
_entity_poly.type
_entity_poly.pdbx_seq_one_letter_code
_entity_poly.pdbx_strand_id
1 'polypeptide(L)'
;MLQLFNQLLHKGIQSISPCLLCGIDRQQYHSLCSDCWEQLPWLKQHIERHEQNILCAHHYLFPIDRVILTYKYEQQLQYQNLLAQILLDLRLPKVQAIVPMPISTQRLADRGYNQMLIIAKIM
;
A
#
# COMPACT_ATOMS: atom_id res chain seq x y z
N MET A 1 9.39 24.85 -10.46
CA MET A 1 10.65 24.74 -9.72
C MET A 1 10.52 23.97 -8.42
N LEU A 2 9.58 24.31 -7.55
CA LEU A 2 9.36 23.60 -6.28
C LEU A 2 8.97 22.11 -6.47
N GLN A 3 8.15 21.79 -7.46
CA GLN A 3 7.75 20.41 -7.77
C GLN A 3 8.93 19.56 -8.26
N LEU A 4 9.81 20.13 -9.08
CA LEU A 4 11.00 19.44 -9.56
C LEU A 4 12.00 19.18 -8.42
N PHE A 5 12.17 20.14 -7.53
CA PHE A 5 13.03 20.05 -6.36
C PHE A 5 12.50 18.98 -5.38
N ASN A 6 11.19 18.95 -5.14
CA ASN A 6 10.56 17.93 -4.30
C ASN A 6 10.68 16.53 -4.92
N GLN A 7 10.57 16.40 -6.24
CA GLN A 7 10.75 15.12 -6.92
C GLN A 7 12.21 14.63 -6.85
N LEU A 8 13.17 15.54 -6.99
CA LEU A 8 14.60 15.22 -6.87
C LEU A 8 14.96 14.82 -5.43
N LEU A 9 14.45 15.56 -4.43
CA LEU A 9 14.62 15.20 -3.03
C LEU A 9 14.01 13.84 -2.70
N HIS A 10 12.81 13.57 -3.19
CA HIS A 10 12.12 12.30 -2.96
C HIS A 10 12.91 11.13 -3.56
N LYS A 11 13.40 11.27 -4.79
CA LYS A 11 14.28 10.28 -5.43
C LYS A 11 15.60 10.11 -4.69
N GLY A 12 16.19 11.21 -4.23
CA GLY A 12 17.43 11.18 -3.43
C GLY A 12 17.24 10.44 -2.11
N ILE A 13 16.13 10.68 -1.40
CA ILE A 13 15.78 9.99 -0.16
C ILE A 13 15.52 8.50 -0.41
N GLN A 14 14.78 8.16 -1.46
CA GLN A 14 14.55 6.76 -1.84
C GLN A 14 15.85 6.00 -2.12
N SER A 15 16.83 6.66 -2.76
CA SER A 15 18.09 6.01 -3.12
C SER A 15 18.98 5.66 -1.93
N ILE A 16 18.76 6.27 -0.76
CA ILE A 16 19.53 6.02 0.47
C ILE A 16 18.74 5.30 1.55
N SER A 17 17.43 5.24 1.42
CA SER A 17 16.58 4.56 2.41
C SER A 17 16.57 3.05 2.18
N PRO A 18 16.64 2.24 3.26
CA PRO A 18 16.57 0.79 3.11
C PRO A 18 15.16 0.33 2.74
N CYS A 19 15.08 -0.81 2.07
CA CYS A 19 13.82 -1.48 1.77
C CYS A 19 13.03 -1.78 3.06
N LEU A 20 11.73 -1.49 3.06
CA LEU A 20 10.88 -1.71 4.24
C LEU A 20 10.69 -3.19 4.58
N LEU A 21 10.89 -4.12 3.64
CA LEU A 21 10.71 -5.54 3.88
C LEU A 21 12.02 -6.24 4.25
N CYS A 22 13.04 -6.17 3.41
CA CYS A 22 14.30 -6.87 3.67
C CYS A 22 15.29 -6.05 4.53
N GLY A 23 15.22 -4.73 4.47
CA GLY A 23 16.12 -3.84 5.19
C GLY A 23 17.58 -3.87 4.71
N ILE A 24 17.87 -4.59 3.63
CA ILE A 24 19.24 -4.81 3.12
C ILE A 24 19.51 -3.91 1.93
N ASP A 25 18.70 -4.05 0.87
CA ASP A 25 18.84 -3.27 -0.34
C ASP A 25 18.15 -1.91 -0.22
N ARG A 26 18.50 -0.99 -1.12
CA ARG A 26 17.88 0.34 -1.17
C ARG A 26 16.49 0.28 -1.77
N GLN A 27 15.64 1.23 -1.40
CA GLN A 27 14.34 1.42 -2.00
C GLN A 27 14.49 1.78 -3.49
N GLN A 28 13.85 1.00 -4.36
CA GLN A 28 13.83 1.20 -5.82
C GLN A 28 12.41 1.34 -6.34
N TYR A 29 11.49 0.57 -5.80
CA TYR A 29 10.06 0.58 -6.14
C TYR A 29 9.26 0.99 -4.91
N HIS A 30 8.84 2.26 -4.89
CA HIS A 30 8.08 2.85 -3.81
C HIS A 30 8.83 2.74 -2.47
N SER A 31 8.49 1.82 -1.63
CA SER A 31 9.16 1.60 -0.34
C SER A 31 10.00 0.33 -0.31
N LEU A 32 10.10 -0.39 -1.43
CA LEU A 32 10.76 -1.68 -1.52
C LEU A 32 11.93 -1.66 -2.52
N CYS A 33 12.87 -2.57 -2.34
CA CYS A 33 13.82 -2.90 -3.40
C CYS A 33 13.09 -3.69 -4.52
N SER A 34 13.71 -3.77 -5.70
CA SER A 34 13.10 -4.44 -6.84
C SER A 34 12.82 -5.93 -6.56
N ASP A 35 13.72 -6.62 -5.87
CA ASP A 35 13.55 -8.04 -5.56
C ASP A 35 12.36 -8.28 -4.62
N CYS A 36 12.23 -7.50 -3.57
CA CYS A 36 11.08 -7.60 -2.66
C CYS A 36 9.76 -7.26 -3.37
N TRP A 37 9.75 -6.26 -4.24
CA TRP A 37 8.58 -5.91 -5.03
C TRP A 37 8.14 -7.06 -5.96
N GLU A 38 9.07 -7.66 -6.68
CA GLU A 38 8.81 -8.78 -7.58
C GLU A 38 8.35 -10.05 -6.85
N GLN A 39 8.87 -10.27 -5.64
CA GLN A 39 8.52 -11.45 -4.82
C GLN A 39 7.20 -11.32 -4.06
N LEU A 40 6.51 -10.18 -4.14
CA LEU A 40 5.18 -10.06 -3.55
C LEU A 40 4.23 -11.09 -4.18
N PRO A 41 3.27 -11.63 -3.42
CA PRO A 41 2.35 -12.67 -3.92
C PRO A 41 1.29 -12.09 -4.85
N TRP A 42 1.70 -11.56 -5.98
CA TRP A 42 0.85 -10.90 -6.96
C TRP A 42 -0.24 -11.82 -7.52
N LEU A 43 -1.45 -11.32 -7.58
CA LEU A 43 -2.59 -11.96 -8.22
C LEU A 43 -3.10 -11.12 -9.40
N LYS A 44 -3.36 -9.83 -9.19
CA LYS A 44 -3.81 -8.85 -10.20
C LYS A 44 -4.98 -9.36 -11.05
N GLN A 45 -5.95 -9.99 -10.42
CA GLN A 45 -7.09 -10.61 -11.10
C GLN A 45 -8.40 -10.24 -10.41
N HIS A 46 -9.48 -10.32 -11.19
CA HIS A 46 -10.82 -10.24 -10.65
C HIS A 46 -11.23 -11.58 -10.07
N ILE A 47 -11.80 -11.55 -8.87
CA ILE A 47 -12.35 -12.71 -8.17
C ILE A 47 -13.84 -12.45 -7.95
N GLU A 48 -14.67 -13.44 -8.28
CA GLU A 48 -16.10 -13.38 -8.01
C GLU A 48 -16.38 -13.89 -6.60
N ARG A 49 -17.03 -13.06 -5.78
CA ARG A 49 -17.53 -13.44 -4.46
C ARG A 49 -18.91 -12.84 -4.23
N HIS A 50 -19.88 -13.66 -3.83
CA HIS A 50 -21.24 -13.24 -3.56
C HIS A 50 -21.82 -12.38 -4.70
N GLU A 51 -21.69 -12.87 -5.94
CA GLU A 51 -22.15 -12.17 -7.15
C GLU A 51 -21.47 -10.82 -7.41
N GLN A 52 -20.38 -10.52 -6.69
CA GLN A 52 -19.58 -9.30 -6.88
C GLN A 52 -18.23 -9.64 -7.48
N ASN A 53 -17.82 -8.79 -8.41
CA ASN A 53 -16.52 -8.90 -9.07
C ASN A 53 -15.52 -7.99 -8.35
N ILE A 54 -14.53 -8.58 -7.70
CA ILE A 54 -13.56 -7.88 -6.87
C ILE A 54 -12.18 -7.99 -7.51
N LEU A 55 -11.55 -6.84 -7.81
CA LEU A 55 -10.17 -6.82 -8.28
C LEU A 55 -9.22 -6.95 -7.09
N CYS A 56 -8.41 -8.02 -7.10
CA CYS A 56 -7.47 -8.33 -6.03
C CYS A 56 -6.04 -8.14 -6.50
N ALA A 57 -5.23 -7.45 -5.68
CA ALA A 57 -3.81 -7.22 -5.94
C ALA A 57 -2.95 -8.44 -5.63
N HIS A 58 -3.18 -9.06 -4.48
CA HIS A 58 -2.35 -10.13 -3.94
C HIS A 58 -3.16 -11.30 -3.41
N HIS A 59 -2.51 -12.47 -3.35
CA HIS A 59 -2.90 -13.51 -2.40
C HIS A 59 -2.56 -13.06 -0.98
N TYR A 60 -3.35 -13.47 0.01
CA TYR A 60 -3.10 -13.16 1.42
C TYR A 60 -2.05 -14.13 1.96
N LEU A 61 -0.81 -13.93 1.55
CA LEU A 61 0.36 -14.75 1.88
C LEU A 61 1.50 -13.86 2.35
N PHE A 62 2.53 -14.49 2.93
CA PHE A 62 3.76 -13.79 3.32
C PHE A 62 4.44 -13.13 2.09
N PRO A 63 4.94 -11.89 2.17
CA PRO A 63 4.99 -11.03 3.36
C PRO A 63 3.80 -10.10 3.53
N ILE A 64 2.85 -10.09 2.60
CA ILE A 64 1.74 -9.12 2.56
C ILE A 64 0.78 -9.30 3.76
N ASP A 65 0.58 -10.53 4.21
CA ASP A 65 -0.21 -10.81 5.40
C ASP A 65 0.35 -10.10 6.64
N ARG A 66 1.66 -10.11 6.81
CA ARG A 66 2.36 -9.43 7.90
C ARG A 66 2.26 -7.91 7.77
N VAL A 67 2.47 -7.37 6.58
CA VAL A 67 2.35 -5.93 6.32
C VAL A 67 0.95 -5.43 6.69
N ILE A 68 -0.09 -6.14 6.27
CA ILE A 68 -1.47 -5.76 6.55
C ILE A 68 -1.78 -5.84 8.05
N LEU A 69 -1.35 -6.91 8.73
CA LEU A 69 -1.59 -7.08 10.16
C LEU A 69 -0.87 -5.99 10.99
N THR A 70 0.39 -5.72 10.70
CA THR A 70 1.15 -4.70 11.43
C THR A 70 0.61 -3.29 11.17
N TYR A 71 0.17 -3.02 9.95
CA TYR A 71 -0.48 -1.76 9.61
C TYR A 71 -1.82 -1.57 10.33
N LYS A 72 -2.64 -2.62 10.41
CA LYS A 72 -3.97 -2.55 11.05
C LYS A 72 -3.91 -2.52 12.57
N TYR A 73 -3.04 -3.30 13.17
CA TYR A 73 -3.09 -3.58 14.61
C TYR A 73 -1.89 -3.06 15.41
N GLU A 74 -0.76 -2.81 14.76
CA GLU A 74 0.46 -2.34 15.43
C GLU A 74 0.79 -0.89 15.06
N GLN A 75 -0.12 -0.17 14.42
CA GLN A 75 0.01 1.24 14.04
C GLN A 75 1.28 1.55 13.22
N GLN A 76 1.73 0.59 12.41
CA GLN A 76 2.91 0.75 11.56
C GLN A 76 2.56 1.52 10.29
N LEU A 77 2.40 2.85 10.44
CA LEU A 77 1.92 3.73 9.36
C LEU A 77 2.91 3.89 8.21
N GLN A 78 4.18 3.48 8.38
CA GLN A 78 5.17 3.50 7.30
C GLN A 78 4.77 2.63 6.10
N TYR A 79 3.86 1.67 6.26
CA TYR A 79 3.35 0.84 5.17
C TYR A 79 2.23 1.48 4.35
N GLN A 80 1.74 2.65 4.75
CA GLN A 80 0.60 3.28 4.07
C GLN A 80 0.88 3.60 2.60
N ASN A 81 2.06 4.13 2.31
CA ASN A 81 2.48 4.43 0.94
C ASN A 81 2.65 3.16 0.11
N LEU A 82 3.26 2.13 0.69
CA LEU A 82 3.43 0.85 0.02
C LEU A 82 2.08 0.24 -0.37
N LEU A 83 1.12 0.19 0.55
CA LEU A 83 -0.20 -0.38 0.28
C LEU A 83 -0.97 0.43 -0.77
N ALA A 84 -0.87 1.76 -0.74
CA ALA A 84 -1.47 2.61 -1.77
C ALA A 84 -0.84 2.36 -3.15
N GLN A 85 0.48 2.26 -3.23
CA GLN A 85 1.19 2.03 -4.49
C GLN A 85 0.91 0.63 -5.06
N ILE A 86 0.76 -0.38 -4.21
CA ILE A 86 0.33 -1.71 -4.63
C ILE A 86 -1.03 -1.65 -5.34
N LEU A 87 -1.99 -0.92 -4.79
CA LEU A 87 -3.30 -0.75 -5.41
C LEU A 87 -3.23 0.07 -6.70
N LEU A 88 -2.41 1.11 -6.74
CA LEU A 88 -2.21 1.92 -7.94
C LEU A 88 -1.50 1.18 -9.07
N ASP A 89 -0.76 0.11 -8.76
CA ASP A 89 -0.12 -0.75 -9.76
C ASP A 89 -1.14 -1.64 -10.50
N LEU A 90 -2.35 -1.76 -9.99
CA LEU A 90 -3.45 -2.44 -10.67
C LEU A 90 -3.99 -1.58 -11.83
N ARG A 91 -4.52 -2.23 -12.86
CA ARG A 91 -5.26 -1.55 -13.93
C ARG A 91 -6.63 -1.13 -13.42
N LEU A 92 -6.67 0.02 -12.74
CA LEU A 92 -7.91 0.55 -12.18
C LEU A 92 -8.76 1.21 -13.27
N PRO A 93 -10.09 1.08 -13.20
CA PRO A 93 -10.97 1.84 -14.09
C PRO A 93 -10.91 3.33 -13.76
N LYS A 94 -11.24 4.18 -14.73
CA LYS A 94 -11.43 5.61 -14.48
C LYS A 94 -12.68 5.79 -13.62
N VAL A 95 -12.54 6.43 -12.47
CA VAL A 95 -13.63 6.65 -11.52
C VAL A 95 -13.69 8.11 -11.10
N GLN A 96 -14.85 8.58 -10.70
CA GLN A 96 -15.05 9.93 -10.20
C GLN A 96 -14.73 10.07 -8.72
N ALA A 97 -14.80 8.97 -7.97
CA ALA A 97 -14.56 8.96 -6.55
C ALA A 97 -14.03 7.59 -6.09
N ILE A 98 -13.23 7.63 -5.02
CA ILE A 98 -12.78 6.44 -4.29
C ILE A 98 -13.47 6.44 -2.93
N VAL A 99 -14.15 5.34 -2.61
CA VAL A 99 -14.85 5.20 -1.34
C VAL A 99 -14.13 4.13 -0.51
N PRO A 100 -13.45 4.53 0.58
CA PRO A 100 -12.81 3.56 1.44
C PRO A 100 -13.83 2.74 2.22
N MET A 101 -13.46 1.50 2.57
CA MET A 101 -14.29 0.67 3.43
C MET A 101 -14.49 1.37 4.78
N PRO A 102 -15.75 1.53 5.25
CA PRO A 102 -16.03 2.19 6.52
C PRO A 102 -15.52 1.36 7.71
N ILE A 103 -15.25 2.07 8.80
CA ILE A 103 -14.85 1.46 10.07
C ILE A 103 -15.87 1.82 11.15
N SER A 104 -16.17 0.90 12.04
CA SER A 104 -17.07 1.17 13.17
C SER A 104 -16.45 2.16 14.16
N THR A 105 -17.28 2.91 14.88
CA THR A 105 -16.84 3.87 15.89
C THR A 105 -15.96 3.21 16.96
N GLN A 106 -16.33 2.01 17.39
CA GLN A 106 -15.56 1.22 18.35
C GLN A 106 -14.16 0.90 17.85
N ARG A 107 -14.05 0.38 16.61
CA ARG A 107 -12.76 0.06 16.02
C ARG A 107 -11.91 1.30 15.76
N LEU A 108 -12.55 2.42 15.41
CA LEU A 108 -11.84 3.68 15.22
C LEU A 108 -11.22 4.16 16.55
N ALA A 109 -11.96 4.04 17.66
CA ALA A 109 -11.45 4.37 18.99
C ALA A 109 -10.29 3.47 19.40
N ASP A 110 -10.40 2.15 19.18
CA ASP A 110 -9.37 1.18 19.54
C ASP A 110 -8.12 1.31 18.67
N ARG A 111 -8.29 1.55 17.39
CA ARG A 111 -7.20 1.63 16.39
C ARG A 111 -6.57 3.00 16.31
N GLY A 112 -7.35 4.06 16.54
CA GLY A 112 -6.90 5.46 16.45
C GLY A 112 -6.94 6.06 15.05
N TYR A 113 -7.19 5.25 13.99
CA TYR A 113 -7.25 5.72 12.60
C TYR A 113 -8.09 4.79 11.73
N ASN A 114 -8.63 5.34 10.64
CA ASN A 114 -9.24 4.52 9.57
C ASN A 114 -8.18 4.20 8.53
N GLN A 115 -7.67 2.97 8.55
CA GLN A 115 -6.57 2.53 7.69
C GLN A 115 -6.87 2.66 6.19
N MET A 116 -8.11 2.42 5.78
CA MET A 116 -8.48 2.50 4.36
C MET A 116 -8.64 3.95 3.90
N LEU A 117 -9.09 4.84 4.78
CA LEU A 117 -9.19 6.26 4.46
C LEU A 117 -7.81 6.88 4.21
N ILE A 118 -6.81 6.51 4.99
CA ILE A 118 -5.43 6.99 4.81
C ILE A 118 -4.89 6.55 3.44
N ILE A 119 -5.08 5.27 3.09
CA ILE A 119 -4.66 4.73 1.80
C ILE A 119 -5.40 5.43 0.64
N ALA A 120 -6.71 5.62 0.76
CA ALA A 120 -7.52 6.29 -0.26
C ALA A 120 -7.08 7.73 -0.49
N LYS A 121 -6.66 8.45 0.54
CA LYS A 121 -6.15 9.82 0.42
C LYS A 121 -4.80 9.91 -0.31
N ILE A 122 -4.00 8.86 -0.27
CA ILE A 122 -2.74 8.80 -1.00
C ILE A 122 -2.99 8.50 -2.48
N MET A 123 -4.00 7.70 -2.78
CA MET A 123 -4.37 7.36 -4.16
C MET A 123 -4.95 8.56 -4.92
#